data_5e25d94df1efa66a38d5e0d2324ea8bd
#
_entry.id   5e25d94df1efa66a38d5e0d2324ea8bd
#
_cell.length_a   1.000
_cell.length_b   1.000
_cell.length_c   1.000
_cell.angle_alpha   90.00
_cell.angle_beta   90.00
_cell.angle_gamma   90.00
#
_symmetry.space_group_name_H-M   'P 1'
#
loop_
_entity.id
_entity.type
_entity.pdbx_description
1 polymer ?
#
loop_
_entity_poly.entity_id
_entity_poly.type
_entity_poly.pdbx_seq_one_letter_code
_entity_poly.pdbx_strand_id
1 'polypeptide(L)'
;MTQMGGSGAGGDRPKGVGPLIPPLTETQRPLRQQIFERIRAAGLIPRVTLARELDVSPASVTTICAELIEAGLIEEIAAPRDADSPRGRPAVALGVRADAHRVAGMKLSDREHTAVIVDFAGNLIADDVVPRRPGPMNTSELLDAVETLLNRVCAKAGLTPRDLTAIGLGVPGFVDTMSGTVMSWKILQSVVRVRNHSQGRTSAPISRSYRKR
;
A
#
# COMPACT_ATOMS: atom_id res chain seq x y z
N MET A 1 -43.07 40.04 -1.12
CA MET A 1 -41.61 39.84 -1.08
C MET A 1 -41.33 38.82 0.01
N THR A 2 -41.25 37.56 -0.41
CA THR A 2 -41.08 36.43 0.52
C THR A 2 -39.71 35.80 0.23
N GLN A 3 -38.78 35.87 1.19
CA GLN A 3 -37.49 35.23 1.10
C GLN A 3 -37.67 33.75 1.45
N MET A 4 -37.33 32.86 0.55
CA MET A 4 -37.18 31.46 0.78
C MET A 4 -35.75 31.20 1.28
N GLY A 5 -35.62 30.81 2.56
CA GLY A 5 -34.38 30.31 3.15
C GLY A 5 -34.12 28.89 2.66
N GLY A 6 -33.02 28.69 1.96
CA GLY A 6 -32.53 27.37 1.59
C GLY A 6 -31.94 26.61 2.79
N SER A 7 -32.66 25.59 3.24
CA SER A 7 -32.17 24.61 4.23
C SER A 7 -31.21 23.67 3.55
N GLY A 8 -29.92 23.80 3.85
CA GLY A 8 -28.89 22.84 3.49
C GLY A 8 -29.11 21.51 4.22
N ALA A 9 -29.54 20.50 3.50
CA ALA A 9 -29.62 19.15 4.00
C ALA A 9 -28.20 18.60 4.26
N GLY A 10 -27.75 18.69 5.49
CA GLY A 10 -26.62 17.93 6.00
C GLY A 10 -26.99 16.46 5.98
N GLY A 11 -26.57 15.73 4.97
CA GLY A 11 -26.79 14.30 4.88
C GLY A 11 -26.17 13.59 6.10
N ASP A 12 -27.07 13.04 6.91
CA ASP A 12 -26.69 12.19 8.05
C ASP A 12 -25.93 10.99 7.53
N ARG A 13 -24.61 10.95 7.74
CA ARG A 13 -23.77 9.79 7.39
C ARG A 13 -24.14 8.65 8.32
N PRO A 14 -24.38 7.44 7.81
CA PRO A 14 -24.73 6.30 8.63
C PRO A 14 -23.63 6.06 9.68
N LYS A 15 -24.03 6.13 10.95
CA LYS A 15 -23.14 5.81 12.08
C LYS A 15 -22.81 4.31 12.02
N GLY A 16 -21.56 3.96 11.83
CA GLY A 16 -21.09 2.61 12.13
C GLY A 16 -20.27 1.87 11.07
N VAL A 17 -20.02 2.43 9.88
CA VAL A 17 -19.21 1.75 8.85
C VAL A 17 -18.21 2.71 8.25
N GLY A 18 -16.95 2.61 8.68
CA GLY A 18 -15.86 3.41 8.15
C GLY A 18 -14.76 3.63 9.18
N PRO A 19 -13.61 4.16 8.78
CA PRO A 19 -12.57 4.51 9.73
C PRO A 19 -13.11 5.55 10.71
N LEU A 20 -13.02 5.26 12.02
CA LEU A 20 -13.42 6.17 13.10
C LEU A 20 -12.64 7.48 13.08
N ILE A 21 -11.48 7.47 12.43
CA ILE A 21 -10.64 8.63 12.19
C ILE A 21 -10.65 8.87 10.69
N PRO A 22 -11.06 10.06 10.22
CA PRO A 22 -10.97 10.37 8.80
C PRO A 22 -9.53 10.24 8.33
N PRO A 23 -9.28 9.79 7.09
CA PRO A 23 -7.93 9.75 6.55
C PRO A 23 -7.32 11.14 6.67
N LEU A 24 -6.06 11.20 7.08
CA LEU A 24 -5.32 12.47 7.13
C LEU A 24 -5.42 13.16 5.78
N THR A 25 -5.81 14.42 5.78
CA THR A 25 -5.72 15.27 4.60
C THR A 25 -4.26 15.37 4.18
N GLU A 26 -4.01 15.69 2.92
CA GLU A 26 -2.65 15.78 2.39
C GLU A 26 -1.78 16.75 3.21
N THR A 27 -2.36 17.87 3.64
CA THR A 27 -1.73 18.87 4.53
C THR A 27 -1.47 18.40 5.96
N GLN A 28 -2.14 17.34 6.43
CA GLN A 28 -1.94 16.77 7.77
C GLN A 28 -0.87 15.67 7.80
N ARG A 29 -0.39 15.24 6.63
CA ARG A 29 0.69 14.25 6.56
C ARG A 29 2.03 14.90 6.88
N PRO A 30 2.97 14.20 7.54
CA PRO A 30 4.32 14.69 7.72
C PRO A 30 4.94 15.12 6.38
N LEU A 31 5.64 16.23 6.34
CA LEU A 31 6.25 16.76 5.10
C LEU A 31 7.12 15.72 4.39
N ARG A 32 7.83 14.88 5.15
CA ARG A 32 8.62 13.77 4.59
C ARG A 32 7.76 12.81 3.77
N GLN A 33 6.55 12.51 4.24
CA GLN A 33 5.61 11.64 3.52
C GLN A 33 5.06 12.35 2.28
N GLN A 34 4.73 13.64 2.36
CA GLN A 34 4.24 14.41 1.22
C GLN A 34 5.29 14.47 0.10
N ILE A 35 6.55 14.73 0.45
CA ILE A 35 7.67 14.74 -0.50
C ILE A 35 7.82 13.37 -1.17
N PHE A 36 7.87 12.29 -0.39
CA PHE A 36 8.00 10.93 -0.93
C PHE A 36 6.85 10.58 -1.88
N GLU A 37 5.60 10.82 -1.48
CA GLU A 37 4.42 10.54 -2.30
C GLU A 37 4.40 11.36 -3.58
N ARG A 38 4.89 12.62 -3.53
CA ARG A 38 4.98 13.46 -4.72
C ARG A 38 6.04 12.97 -5.70
N ILE A 39 7.22 12.55 -5.20
CA ILE A 39 8.27 11.92 -6.02
C ILE A 39 7.71 10.64 -6.68
N ARG A 40 7.04 9.79 -5.91
CA ARG A 40 6.44 8.55 -6.40
C ARG A 40 5.40 8.81 -7.49
N ALA A 41 4.52 9.78 -7.30
CA ALA A 41 3.48 10.13 -8.26
C ALA A 41 4.03 10.74 -9.55
N ALA A 42 5.13 11.48 -9.48
CA ALA A 42 5.75 12.12 -10.65
C ALA A 42 6.69 11.18 -11.43
N GLY A 43 7.14 10.07 -10.82
CA GLY A 43 8.21 9.22 -11.35
C GLY A 43 9.57 9.88 -11.21
N LEU A 44 9.79 11.00 -11.89
CA LEU A 44 10.99 11.82 -11.81
C LEU A 44 10.61 13.29 -11.59
N ILE A 45 11.25 13.94 -10.60
CA ILE A 45 10.95 15.34 -10.27
C ILE A 45 12.17 16.08 -9.71
N PRO A 46 12.50 17.29 -10.22
CA PRO A 46 13.56 18.12 -9.66
C PRO A 46 13.18 18.68 -8.27
N ARG A 47 14.19 18.86 -7.38
CA ARG A 47 13.96 19.45 -6.03
C ARG A 47 13.28 20.81 -6.07
N VAL A 48 13.61 21.65 -7.05
CA VAL A 48 13.00 22.99 -7.20
C VAL A 48 11.50 22.89 -7.48
N THR A 49 11.10 21.91 -8.30
CA THR A 49 9.69 21.65 -8.61
C THR A 49 8.95 21.16 -7.37
N LEU A 50 9.56 20.26 -6.59
CA LEU A 50 8.99 19.80 -5.31
C LEU A 50 8.74 20.98 -4.34
N ALA A 51 9.73 21.86 -4.16
CA ALA A 51 9.61 23.02 -3.28
C ALA A 51 8.45 23.91 -3.69
N ARG A 52 8.30 24.18 -4.99
CA ARG A 52 7.23 25.01 -5.55
C ARG A 52 5.86 24.36 -5.41
N GLU A 53 5.74 23.06 -5.71
CA GLU A 53 4.45 22.38 -5.71
C GLU A 53 3.90 22.11 -4.30
N LEU A 54 4.79 21.90 -3.32
CA LEU A 54 4.41 21.67 -1.93
C LEU A 54 4.40 22.96 -1.09
N ASP A 55 4.74 24.10 -1.71
CA ASP A 55 4.84 25.43 -1.05
C ASP A 55 5.74 25.39 0.20
N VAL A 56 6.92 24.78 0.06
CA VAL A 56 7.89 24.63 1.15
C VAL A 56 9.26 25.18 0.76
N SER A 57 10.07 25.50 1.78
CA SER A 57 11.41 26.06 1.54
C SER A 57 12.31 25.06 0.80
N PRO A 58 13.15 25.52 -0.15
CA PRO A 58 14.15 24.68 -0.81
C PRO A 58 15.11 23.99 0.17
N ALA A 59 15.42 24.62 1.30
CA ALA A 59 16.26 24.05 2.34
C ALA A 59 15.58 22.83 2.99
N SER A 60 14.30 22.94 3.34
CA SER A 60 13.53 21.81 3.90
C SER A 60 13.46 20.63 2.95
N VAL A 61 13.20 20.87 1.66
CA VAL A 61 13.20 19.83 0.62
C VAL A 61 14.57 19.17 0.54
N THR A 62 15.65 19.95 0.54
CA THR A 62 17.02 19.42 0.44
C THR A 62 17.36 18.50 1.62
N THR A 63 17.03 18.92 2.85
CA THR A 63 17.28 18.12 4.06
C THR A 63 16.49 16.80 4.02
N ILE A 64 15.20 16.88 3.75
CA ILE A 64 14.35 15.69 3.73
C ILE A 64 14.72 14.73 2.59
N CYS A 65 15.06 15.26 1.41
CA CYS A 65 15.53 14.42 0.32
C CYS A 65 16.86 13.73 0.65
N ALA A 66 17.79 14.40 1.34
CA ALA A 66 19.02 13.77 1.81
C ALA A 66 18.73 12.59 2.76
N GLU A 67 17.83 12.79 3.74
CA GLU A 67 17.39 11.71 4.64
C GLU A 67 16.74 10.53 3.89
N LEU A 68 15.92 10.80 2.87
CA LEU A 68 15.29 9.76 2.07
C LEU A 68 16.30 9.00 1.19
N ILE A 69 17.32 9.68 0.68
CA ILE A 69 18.42 9.07 -0.08
C ILE A 69 19.28 8.19 0.85
N GLU A 70 19.64 8.71 2.02
CA GLU A 70 20.39 7.94 3.03
C GLU A 70 19.62 6.70 3.48
N ALA A 71 18.29 6.81 3.62
CA ALA A 71 17.41 5.67 3.91
C ALA A 71 17.26 4.70 2.72
N GLY A 72 17.82 5.00 1.54
CA GLY A 72 17.75 4.17 0.35
C GLY A 72 16.37 4.10 -0.29
N LEU A 73 15.48 5.07 -0.04
CA LEU A 73 14.10 5.09 -0.54
C LEU A 73 13.94 5.82 -1.87
N ILE A 74 14.80 6.82 -2.10
CA ILE A 74 14.85 7.59 -3.35
C ILE A 74 16.30 7.70 -3.81
N GLU A 75 16.49 8.10 -5.07
CA GLU A 75 17.79 8.29 -5.66
C GLU A 75 17.83 9.52 -6.59
N GLU A 76 19.03 10.03 -6.83
CA GLU A 76 19.27 11.08 -7.82
C GLU A 76 19.50 10.45 -9.20
N ILE A 77 18.71 10.87 -10.15
CA ILE A 77 18.77 10.41 -11.54
C ILE A 77 19.07 11.60 -12.43
N ALA A 78 20.04 11.45 -13.33
CA ALA A 78 20.27 12.45 -14.37
C ALA A 78 19.00 12.55 -15.24
N ALA A 79 18.37 13.72 -15.24
CA ALA A 79 17.18 13.91 -16.08
C ALA A 79 17.57 13.79 -17.56
N PRO A 80 16.69 13.21 -18.41
CA PRO A 80 16.90 13.24 -19.86
C PRO A 80 17.13 14.67 -20.32
N ARG A 81 18.12 14.87 -21.20
CA ARG A 81 18.33 16.17 -21.81
C ARG A 81 17.25 16.38 -22.86
N ASP A 82 16.48 17.43 -22.71
CA ASP A 82 15.69 17.94 -23.83
C ASP A 82 16.65 18.43 -24.91
N ALA A 83 16.43 18.01 -26.15
CA ALA A 83 17.32 18.35 -27.27
C ALA A 83 17.53 19.86 -27.48
N ASP A 84 16.58 20.68 -26.99
CA ASP A 84 16.57 22.15 -27.08
C ASP A 84 17.10 22.86 -25.82
N SER A 85 17.64 22.14 -24.84
CA SER A 85 18.11 22.77 -23.59
C SER A 85 19.47 23.45 -23.80
N PRO A 86 19.62 24.74 -23.44
CA PRO A 86 20.91 25.45 -23.57
C PRO A 86 21.96 24.76 -22.71
N ARG A 87 23.25 24.81 -23.16
CA ARG A 87 24.42 24.23 -22.51
C ARG A 87 24.49 24.57 -21.03
N GLY A 88 24.17 23.59 -20.19
CA GLY A 88 24.22 23.66 -18.73
C GLY A 88 24.49 22.29 -18.12
N ARG A 89 24.76 22.28 -16.79
CA ARG A 89 24.84 21.02 -16.02
C ARG A 89 23.53 20.25 -16.17
N PRO A 90 23.56 18.92 -16.43
CA PRO A 90 22.36 18.12 -16.49
C PRO A 90 21.49 18.35 -15.26
N ALA A 91 20.19 18.55 -15.46
CA ALA A 91 19.27 18.66 -14.35
C ALA A 91 19.22 17.32 -13.61
N VAL A 92 19.33 17.37 -12.28
CA VAL A 92 19.22 16.21 -11.42
C VAL A 92 17.77 16.13 -10.94
N ALA A 93 17.11 15.02 -11.25
CA ALA A 93 15.79 14.69 -10.76
C ALA A 93 15.87 13.64 -9.63
N LEU A 94 14.85 13.57 -8.82
CA LEU A 94 14.65 12.55 -7.79
C LEU A 94 13.68 11.52 -8.31
N GLY A 95 13.99 10.25 -8.10
CA GLY A 95 13.12 9.12 -8.38
C GLY A 95 13.03 8.18 -7.18
N VAL A 96 11.96 7.38 -7.13
CA VAL A 96 11.86 6.32 -6.14
C VAL A 96 12.80 5.19 -6.52
N ARG A 97 13.54 4.67 -5.55
CA ARG A 97 14.40 3.52 -5.74
C ARG A 97 13.58 2.24 -5.81
N ALA A 98 13.36 1.74 -7.02
CA ALA A 98 12.43 0.65 -7.28
C ALA A 98 12.77 -0.64 -6.53
N ASP A 99 14.04 -0.95 -6.36
CA ASP A 99 14.54 -2.16 -5.68
C ASP A 99 14.57 -2.07 -4.15
N ALA A 100 14.25 -0.89 -3.56
CA ALA A 100 14.30 -0.69 -2.11
C ALA A 100 13.37 -1.64 -1.35
N HIS A 101 12.19 -1.88 -1.87
CA HIS A 101 11.19 -2.76 -1.26
C HIS A 101 10.39 -3.52 -2.31
N ARG A 102 9.91 -4.69 -1.92
CA ARG A 102 8.95 -5.47 -2.69
C ARG A 102 7.77 -5.83 -1.81
N VAL A 103 6.56 -5.69 -2.34
CA VAL A 103 5.35 -6.00 -1.59
C VAL A 103 4.44 -6.91 -2.39
N ALA A 104 3.76 -7.82 -1.70
CA ALA A 104 2.73 -8.65 -2.30
C ALA A 104 1.34 -8.17 -1.91
N GLY A 105 0.45 -8.07 -2.89
CA GLY A 105 -0.98 -7.88 -2.70
C GLY A 105 -1.72 -9.16 -3.06
N MET A 106 -2.58 -9.65 -2.17
CA MET A 106 -3.38 -10.84 -2.41
C MET A 106 -4.86 -10.52 -2.22
N LYS A 107 -5.70 -11.01 -3.12
CA LYS A 107 -7.16 -10.89 -3.02
C LYS A 107 -7.77 -12.28 -3.00
N LEU A 108 -8.46 -12.59 -1.93
CA LEU A 108 -9.29 -13.78 -1.83
C LEU A 108 -10.69 -13.47 -2.33
N SER A 109 -11.27 -14.35 -3.11
CA SER A 109 -12.65 -14.21 -3.58
C SER A 109 -13.36 -15.57 -3.60
N ASP A 110 -14.61 -15.59 -3.99
CA ASP A 110 -15.45 -16.79 -4.05
C ASP A 110 -15.19 -17.64 -5.31
N ARG A 111 -14.56 -17.08 -6.32
CA ARG A 111 -14.28 -17.76 -7.60
C ARG A 111 -12.82 -18.08 -7.80
N GLU A 112 -11.95 -17.14 -7.46
CA GLU A 112 -10.52 -17.24 -7.67
C GLU A 112 -9.76 -16.44 -6.63
N HIS A 113 -8.54 -16.81 -6.38
CA HIS A 113 -7.60 -16.05 -5.57
C HIS A 113 -6.55 -15.44 -6.48
N THR A 114 -6.26 -14.15 -6.31
CA THR A 114 -5.27 -13.43 -7.11
C THR A 114 -4.15 -12.91 -6.23
N ALA A 115 -2.94 -12.87 -6.76
CA ALA A 115 -1.80 -12.25 -6.11
C ALA A 115 -0.99 -11.45 -7.12
N VAL A 116 -0.39 -10.36 -6.65
CA VAL A 116 0.57 -9.54 -7.39
C VAL A 116 1.77 -9.25 -6.54
N ILE A 117 2.95 -9.15 -7.14
CA ILE A 117 4.14 -8.58 -6.50
C ILE A 117 4.51 -7.32 -7.27
N VAL A 118 4.70 -6.24 -6.53
CA VAL A 118 5.16 -4.97 -7.09
C VAL A 118 6.44 -4.51 -6.39
N ASP A 119 7.26 -3.74 -7.10
CA ASP A 119 8.41 -3.05 -6.55
C ASP A 119 7.99 -1.78 -5.79
N PHE A 120 8.97 -1.07 -5.24
CA PHE A 120 8.70 0.14 -4.45
C PHE A 120 8.23 1.33 -5.29
N ALA A 121 8.52 1.36 -6.57
CA ALA A 121 8.00 2.35 -7.50
C ALA A 121 6.55 2.04 -7.95
N GLY A 122 6.07 0.82 -7.70
CA GLY A 122 4.74 0.35 -8.08
C GLY A 122 4.69 -0.42 -9.40
N ASN A 123 5.83 -0.79 -9.96
CA ASN A 123 5.88 -1.62 -11.16
C ASN A 123 5.53 -3.06 -10.83
N LEU A 124 4.71 -3.69 -11.68
CA LEU A 124 4.36 -5.10 -11.55
C LEU A 124 5.59 -5.98 -11.85
N ILE A 125 5.96 -6.84 -10.90
CA ILE A 125 7.03 -7.83 -11.06
C ILE A 125 6.44 -9.16 -11.52
N ALA A 126 5.39 -9.63 -10.85
CA ALA A 126 4.69 -10.87 -11.18
C ALA A 126 3.25 -10.83 -10.69
N ASP A 127 2.42 -11.64 -11.32
CA ASP A 127 1.05 -11.91 -10.90
C ASP A 127 0.71 -13.40 -11.01
N ASP A 128 -0.26 -13.84 -10.24
CA ASP A 128 -0.81 -15.19 -10.34
C ASP A 128 -2.30 -15.22 -9.98
N VAL A 129 -3.00 -16.16 -10.62
CA VAL A 129 -4.43 -16.41 -10.38
C VAL A 129 -4.62 -17.90 -10.18
N VAL A 130 -5.31 -18.26 -9.09
CA VAL A 130 -5.65 -19.65 -8.77
C VAL A 130 -7.16 -19.78 -8.67
N PRO A 131 -7.80 -20.61 -9.51
CA PRO A 131 -9.22 -20.92 -9.39
C PRO A 131 -9.52 -21.52 -8.03
N ARG A 132 -10.63 -21.09 -7.44
CA ARG A 132 -11.11 -21.63 -6.19
C ARG A 132 -12.18 -22.70 -6.43
N ARG A 133 -12.15 -23.76 -5.65
CA ARG A 133 -13.26 -24.72 -5.62
C ARG A 133 -14.50 -24.05 -5.00
N PRO A 134 -15.69 -24.21 -5.58
CA PRO A 134 -16.93 -23.70 -4.99
C PRO A 134 -17.17 -24.28 -3.60
N GLY A 135 -17.77 -23.48 -2.74
CA GLY A 135 -18.15 -23.89 -1.39
C GLY A 135 -17.42 -23.13 -0.29
N PRO A 136 -17.87 -23.27 0.96
CA PRO A 136 -17.21 -22.65 2.10
C PRO A 136 -15.87 -23.34 2.39
N MET A 137 -14.88 -22.57 2.81
CA MET A 137 -13.58 -23.06 3.26
C MET A 137 -13.47 -22.95 4.78
N ASN A 138 -12.80 -23.89 5.39
CA ASN A 138 -12.40 -23.73 6.77
C ASN A 138 -11.10 -22.88 6.86
N THR A 139 -10.71 -22.47 8.05
CA THR A 139 -9.54 -21.60 8.26
C THR A 139 -8.23 -22.24 7.78
N SER A 140 -8.05 -23.55 7.95
CA SER A 140 -6.85 -24.24 7.49
C SER A 140 -6.75 -24.23 5.97
N GLU A 141 -7.84 -24.57 5.28
CA GLU A 141 -7.90 -24.55 3.80
C GLU A 141 -7.63 -23.16 3.25
N LEU A 142 -8.12 -22.11 3.93
CA LEU A 142 -7.86 -20.74 3.54
C LEU A 142 -6.37 -20.38 3.68
N LEU A 143 -5.75 -20.74 4.81
CA LEU A 143 -4.33 -20.49 5.05
C LEU A 143 -3.45 -21.25 4.06
N ASP A 144 -3.79 -22.50 3.78
CA ASP A 144 -3.07 -23.33 2.80
C ASP A 144 -3.19 -22.73 1.37
N ALA A 145 -4.37 -22.17 1.03
CA ALA A 145 -4.57 -21.49 -0.25
C ALA A 145 -3.75 -20.18 -0.35
N VAL A 146 -3.70 -19.39 0.73
CA VAL A 146 -2.88 -18.17 0.81
C VAL A 146 -1.40 -18.50 0.67
N GLU A 147 -0.92 -19.50 1.42
CA GLU A 147 0.48 -19.93 1.37
C GLU A 147 0.86 -20.45 -0.03
N THR A 148 0.01 -21.29 -0.60
CA THR A 148 0.21 -21.82 -1.95
C THR A 148 0.30 -20.70 -2.99
N LEU A 149 -0.65 -19.76 -2.96
CA LEU A 149 -0.68 -18.64 -3.92
C LEU A 149 0.52 -17.70 -3.74
N LEU A 150 0.92 -17.43 -2.49
CA LEU A 150 2.09 -16.62 -2.19
C LEU A 150 3.37 -17.25 -2.72
N ASN A 151 3.58 -18.54 -2.45
CA ASN A 151 4.75 -19.26 -2.93
C ASN A 151 4.79 -19.31 -4.47
N ARG A 152 3.65 -19.49 -5.12
CA ARG A 152 3.55 -19.48 -6.58
C ARG A 152 3.91 -18.14 -7.20
N VAL A 153 3.36 -17.04 -6.70
CA VAL A 153 3.65 -15.70 -7.24
C VAL A 153 5.10 -15.29 -6.96
N CYS A 154 5.66 -15.66 -5.80
CA CYS A 154 7.07 -15.48 -5.49
C CYS A 154 7.96 -16.26 -6.46
N ALA A 155 7.66 -17.54 -6.73
CA ALA A 155 8.42 -18.35 -7.68
C ALA A 155 8.42 -17.77 -9.09
N LYS A 156 7.28 -17.24 -9.56
CA LYS A 156 7.19 -16.52 -10.84
C LYS A 156 8.07 -15.27 -10.89
N ALA A 157 8.22 -14.59 -9.76
CA ALA A 157 9.08 -13.42 -9.62
C ALA A 157 10.58 -13.77 -9.42
N GLY A 158 10.94 -15.04 -9.29
CA GLY A 158 12.29 -15.45 -8.88
C GLY A 158 12.63 -15.06 -7.43
N LEU A 159 11.61 -14.94 -6.57
CA LEU A 159 11.69 -14.50 -5.18
C LEU A 159 11.22 -15.60 -4.22
N THR A 160 11.48 -15.37 -2.95
CA THR A 160 10.89 -16.09 -1.83
C THR A 160 10.01 -15.16 -1.00
N PRO A 161 9.08 -15.66 -0.17
CA PRO A 161 8.31 -14.80 0.75
C PRO A 161 9.16 -13.95 1.70
N ARG A 162 10.42 -14.32 1.96
CA ARG A 162 11.36 -13.58 2.82
C ARG A 162 11.91 -12.33 2.14
N ASP A 163 11.86 -12.27 0.80
CA ASP A 163 12.31 -11.13 0.01
C ASP A 163 11.25 -10.01 -0.04
N LEU A 164 10.08 -10.27 0.52
CA LEU A 164 8.98 -9.31 0.59
C LEU A 164 9.05 -8.50 1.89
N THR A 165 8.94 -7.18 1.77
CA THR A 165 8.88 -6.27 2.92
C THR A 165 7.53 -6.30 3.61
N ALA A 166 6.45 -6.50 2.84
CA ALA A 166 5.09 -6.56 3.36
C ALA A 166 4.18 -7.40 2.47
N ILE A 167 3.11 -7.92 3.06
CA ILE A 167 2.04 -8.64 2.38
C ILE A 167 0.70 -8.01 2.78
N GLY A 168 -0.06 -7.57 1.79
CA GLY A 168 -1.44 -7.11 1.96
C GLY A 168 -2.42 -8.21 1.57
N LEU A 169 -3.41 -8.50 2.40
CA LEU A 169 -4.44 -9.51 2.15
C LEU A 169 -5.83 -8.86 2.14
N GLY A 170 -6.48 -8.87 0.97
CA GLY A 170 -7.87 -8.50 0.80
C GLY A 170 -8.79 -9.72 0.94
N VAL A 171 -9.68 -9.67 1.91
CA VAL A 171 -10.66 -10.74 2.18
C VAL A 171 -12.05 -10.16 2.03
N PRO A 172 -12.99 -10.81 1.30
CA PRO A 172 -14.36 -10.36 1.23
C PRO A 172 -15.04 -10.64 2.57
N GLY A 173 -15.74 -9.64 3.09
CA GLY A 173 -16.46 -9.75 4.37
C GLY A 173 -16.38 -8.47 5.19
N PHE A 174 -16.86 -8.58 6.42
CA PHE A 174 -16.77 -7.50 7.40
C PHE A 174 -15.60 -7.77 8.34
N VAL A 175 -14.81 -6.73 8.60
CA VAL A 175 -13.72 -6.79 9.58
C VAL A 175 -14.18 -6.04 10.82
N ASP A 176 -14.26 -6.73 11.94
CA ASP A 176 -14.33 -6.06 13.24
C ASP A 176 -12.92 -5.55 13.59
N THR A 177 -12.73 -4.25 13.44
CA THR A 177 -11.43 -3.60 13.66
C THR A 177 -10.99 -3.64 15.12
N MET A 178 -11.92 -3.77 16.07
CA MET A 178 -11.61 -3.84 17.49
C MET A 178 -11.02 -5.20 17.89
N SER A 179 -11.60 -6.28 17.38
CA SER A 179 -11.12 -7.64 17.66
C SER A 179 -10.12 -8.17 16.62
N GLY A 180 -9.95 -7.47 15.48
CA GLY A 180 -9.18 -7.95 14.34
C GLY A 180 -9.81 -9.20 13.70
N THR A 181 -11.12 -9.33 13.79
CA THR A 181 -11.87 -10.51 13.38
C THR A 181 -12.50 -10.29 12.02
N VAL A 182 -12.28 -11.20 11.08
CA VAL A 182 -12.94 -11.21 9.78
C VAL A 182 -14.15 -12.11 9.83
N MET A 183 -15.32 -11.55 9.55
CA MET A 183 -16.57 -12.29 9.38
C MET A 183 -16.90 -12.34 7.90
N SER A 184 -16.85 -13.53 7.29
CA SER A 184 -17.22 -13.74 5.90
C SER A 184 -18.11 -14.97 5.77
N TRP A 185 -19.35 -14.78 5.40
CA TRP A 185 -20.30 -15.89 5.21
C TRP A 185 -20.14 -16.64 3.89
N LYS A 186 -19.49 -16.01 2.90
CA LYS A 186 -19.34 -16.60 1.55
C LYS A 186 -18.12 -17.46 1.37
N ILE A 187 -17.06 -17.23 2.17
CA ILE A 187 -15.77 -17.88 2.02
C ILE A 187 -15.37 -18.66 3.25
N LEU A 188 -15.74 -18.20 4.46
CA LEU A 188 -15.35 -18.79 5.72
C LEU A 188 -16.55 -19.30 6.50
N GLN A 189 -16.49 -20.56 6.93
CA GLN A 189 -17.41 -21.10 7.93
C GLN A 189 -17.03 -20.71 9.37
N SER A 190 -15.94 -19.98 9.54
CA SER A 190 -15.38 -19.64 10.86
C SER A 190 -14.81 -18.22 10.87
N VAL A 191 -14.76 -17.68 12.06
CA VAL A 191 -14.18 -16.35 12.35
C VAL A 191 -12.67 -16.44 12.36
N VAL A 192 -11.98 -15.67 11.51
CA VAL A 192 -10.52 -15.59 11.47
C VAL A 192 -10.05 -14.29 12.11
N ARG A 193 -9.19 -14.41 13.12
CA ARG A 193 -8.52 -13.25 13.72
C ARG A 193 -7.25 -12.95 12.93
N VAL A 194 -7.21 -11.80 12.27
CA VAL A 194 -6.00 -11.27 11.61
C VAL A 194 -5.29 -10.33 12.59
N ARG A 195 -4.08 -10.66 13.00
CA ARG A 195 -3.23 -9.73 13.75
C ARG A 195 -2.59 -8.75 12.78
N ASN A 196 -2.88 -7.47 12.93
CA ASN A 196 -2.15 -6.42 12.24
C ASN A 196 -0.78 -6.24 12.92
N HIS A 197 0.31 -6.52 12.22
CA HIS A 197 1.68 -6.39 12.74
C HIS A 197 2.27 -5.04 12.31
N SER A 198 1.61 -3.94 12.68
CA SER A 198 2.10 -2.59 12.37
C SER A 198 2.98 -1.97 13.47
N GLN A 199 3.45 -2.77 14.44
CA GLN A 199 4.36 -2.28 15.49
C GLN A 199 5.48 -3.32 15.73
N GLY A 200 6.71 -2.98 15.29
CA GLY A 200 7.94 -3.62 15.74
C GLY A 200 8.48 -4.72 14.81
N ARG A 201 9.69 -4.50 14.33
CA ARG A 201 10.54 -5.48 13.66
C ARG A 201 10.66 -6.74 14.52
N THR A 202 10.02 -7.81 14.13
CA THR A 202 10.46 -9.17 14.42
C THR A 202 9.71 -10.11 13.48
N SER A 203 10.45 -10.81 12.63
CA SER A 203 9.97 -11.90 11.80
C SER A 203 9.55 -13.04 12.72
N ALA A 204 8.27 -13.16 13.00
CA ALA A 204 7.70 -14.33 13.63
C ALA A 204 6.86 -15.11 12.62
N PRO A 205 6.97 -16.43 12.55
CA PRO A 205 6.16 -17.24 11.66
C PRO A 205 4.68 -17.11 12.02
N ILE A 206 3.80 -17.24 11.01
CA ILE A 206 2.35 -17.31 11.17
C ILE A 206 2.05 -18.46 12.13
N SER A 207 1.78 -18.16 13.40
CA SER A 207 1.55 -19.18 14.40
C SER A 207 0.11 -19.69 14.34
N ARG A 208 -0.06 -20.98 14.14
CA ARG A 208 -1.31 -21.72 14.34
C ARG A 208 -1.68 -21.68 15.83
N SER A 209 -2.61 -20.86 16.24
CA SER A 209 -3.26 -21.05 17.54
C SER A 209 -4.69 -21.54 17.33
N TYR A 210 -4.86 -22.84 17.42
CA TYR A 210 -6.17 -23.49 17.54
C TYR A 210 -6.68 -23.31 18.97
N ARG A 211 -7.89 -22.77 19.11
CA ARG A 211 -8.73 -23.08 20.29
C ARG A 211 -10.05 -23.64 19.80
N LYS A 212 -10.21 -24.95 19.97
CA LYS A 212 -11.53 -25.61 19.94
C LYS A 212 -12.36 -25.11 21.13
N ARG A 213 -13.58 -24.73 20.87
CA ARG A 213 -14.74 -24.94 21.75
C ARG A 213 -15.82 -25.65 20.96
#